data_317a71fe3a7b4fd421270c184843c83b
#
_entry.id   317a71fe3a7b4fd421270c184843c83b
#
_cell.length_a   1.000
_cell.length_b   1.000
_cell.length_c   1.000
_cell.angle_alpha   90.00
_cell.angle_beta   90.00
_cell.angle_gamma   90.00
#
_symmetry.space_group_name_H-M   'P 1'
#
loop_
_entity.id
_entity.type
_entity.pdbx_description
1 polymer ?
#
loop_
_entity_poly.entity_id
_entity_poly.type
_entity_poly.pdbx_seq_one_letter_code
_entity_poly.pdbx_strand_id
1 'polypeptide(L)'
;RYVTEHRDGQATMSVQSTLAKLSLCRSSALGGRWYECNDCQRITKLHNSCGDRHCPCCSGGKRQDFSKRASKLLLDGVDYYQVVFTLPEVLSALALGNRQEIAEVLFTSAWKAMKKTITQEQGFDPAALMVLHTWNQKLESHWHVHALVPGGGPDLVDGSWVTAKAPAIEGCQDDRPYLVDAISLRRSFRKFAIAHLQRLRKRGKLQYGGSLESRRCDIEWDAMIGRVGGQEWVSYIEPPPTETSRAEHVVRYLTRYLTGGPISDHRIVSADDHEVTFLAREGAHVGGERKQVPYTLKTPEFVRRWCLHILPEQLTKTRCWGGWSNTRAEAYREQCRQALETSGLVRSGELREDVEAEEAIGVCESASSLSCEHCGSESLTLIEEFAKPSWELLLSRGSECSPPWYAESQELDDIRFWDGAMGEGFSEWYEW
;
A
#
# COMPACT_ATOMS: atom_id res chain seq x y z
N ARG A 1 -10.22 -17.98 17.02
CA ARG A 1 -9.38 -18.05 18.23
C ARG A 1 -8.88 -16.68 18.66
N TYR A 2 -8.12 -15.93 17.81
CA TYR A 2 -7.61 -14.59 18.18
C TYR A 2 -8.74 -13.64 18.64
N VAL A 3 -9.80 -13.51 17.85
CA VAL A 3 -10.94 -12.64 18.20
C VAL A 3 -11.66 -13.11 19.45
N THR A 4 -11.80 -14.43 19.64
CA THR A 4 -12.46 -15.02 20.83
C THR A 4 -11.65 -14.82 22.11
N GLU A 5 -10.33 -14.89 22.03
CA GLU A 5 -9.41 -14.71 23.16
C GLU A 5 -9.19 -13.22 23.51
N HIS A 6 -9.45 -12.29 22.57
CA HIS A 6 -9.20 -10.85 22.72
C HIS A 6 -10.50 -10.04 22.62
N ARG A 7 -11.60 -10.56 23.18
CA ARG A 7 -12.93 -9.91 23.17
C ARG A 7 -12.97 -8.53 23.83
N ASP A 8 -12.06 -8.24 24.73
CA ASP A 8 -12.13 -7.07 25.60
C ASP A 8 -11.60 -5.77 24.96
N GLY A 9 -11.87 -5.55 23.68
CA GLY A 9 -11.69 -4.24 23.03
C GLY A 9 -10.48 -4.10 22.10
N GLN A 10 -9.73 -5.17 21.84
CA GLN A 10 -8.55 -5.09 20.96
C GLN A 10 -8.86 -5.21 19.46
N ALA A 11 -9.97 -5.84 19.08
CA ALA A 11 -10.38 -5.96 17.69
C ALA A 11 -11.53 -5.00 17.37
N THR A 12 -11.26 -3.95 16.62
CA THR A 12 -12.29 -3.02 16.14
C THR A 12 -13.25 -3.72 15.18
N MET A 13 -14.46 -3.17 14.99
CA MET A 13 -15.46 -3.69 14.04
C MET A 13 -14.88 -3.93 12.66
N SER A 14 -14.02 -3.04 12.17
CA SER A 14 -13.37 -3.20 10.86
C SER A 14 -12.41 -4.40 10.82
N VAL A 15 -11.71 -4.68 11.92
CA VAL A 15 -10.82 -5.85 12.04
C VAL A 15 -11.65 -7.13 12.05
N GLN A 16 -12.69 -7.18 12.86
CA GLN A 16 -13.59 -8.35 12.97
C GLN A 16 -14.28 -8.64 11.64
N SER A 17 -14.85 -7.63 11.00
CA SER A 17 -15.48 -7.75 9.68
C SER A 17 -14.48 -8.24 8.61
N THR A 18 -13.27 -7.72 8.61
CA THR A 18 -12.22 -8.16 7.67
C THR A 18 -11.87 -9.64 7.92
N LEU A 19 -11.63 -10.04 9.17
CA LEU A 19 -11.30 -11.44 9.51
C LEU A 19 -12.45 -12.39 9.14
N ALA A 20 -13.71 -11.98 9.37
CA ALA A 20 -14.88 -12.76 8.96
C ALA A 20 -14.96 -12.93 7.44
N LYS A 21 -14.75 -11.86 6.68
CA LYS A 21 -14.68 -11.93 5.21
C LYS A 21 -13.55 -12.87 4.72
N LEU A 22 -12.40 -12.82 5.38
CA LEU A 22 -11.26 -13.67 5.02
C LEU A 22 -11.53 -15.15 5.31
N SER A 23 -12.17 -15.48 6.44
CA SER A 23 -12.49 -16.87 6.79
C SER A 23 -13.47 -17.53 5.81
N LEU A 24 -14.29 -16.73 5.14
CA LEU A 24 -15.21 -17.21 4.11
C LEU A 24 -14.60 -17.21 2.69
N CYS A 25 -13.37 -16.70 2.53
CA CYS A 25 -12.75 -16.56 1.22
C CYS A 25 -12.58 -17.92 0.52
N ARG A 26 -13.11 -18.01 -0.71
CA ARG A 26 -13.09 -19.25 -1.52
C ARG A 26 -13.79 -20.43 -0.84
N SER A 27 -14.78 -20.18 -0.01
CA SER A 27 -15.68 -21.20 0.53
C SER A 27 -16.99 -21.27 -0.24
N SER A 28 -17.75 -22.34 -0.03
CA SER A 28 -19.09 -22.52 -0.60
C SER A 28 -20.06 -21.42 -0.21
N ALA A 29 -19.88 -20.78 0.96
CA ALA A 29 -20.70 -19.66 1.42
C ALA A 29 -20.69 -18.46 0.47
N LEU A 30 -19.62 -18.28 -0.32
CA LEU A 30 -19.52 -17.18 -1.28
C LEU A 30 -20.09 -17.51 -2.65
N GLY A 31 -20.73 -18.70 -2.84
CA GLY A 31 -21.13 -19.15 -4.15
C GLY A 31 -19.95 -19.47 -5.07
N GLY A 32 -20.18 -19.54 -6.36
CA GLY A 32 -19.12 -19.87 -7.30
C GLY A 32 -19.63 -20.38 -8.63
N ARG A 33 -18.76 -21.06 -9.37
CA ARG A 33 -19.06 -21.67 -10.67
C ARG A 33 -18.64 -23.12 -10.66
N TRP A 34 -19.52 -24.00 -11.16
CA TRP A 34 -19.28 -25.41 -11.29
C TRP A 34 -19.10 -25.74 -12.76
N TYR A 35 -18.05 -26.45 -13.07
CA TYR A 35 -17.68 -26.85 -14.41
C TYR A 35 -17.62 -28.36 -14.49
N GLU A 36 -18.17 -28.94 -15.55
CA GLU A 36 -17.97 -30.33 -15.92
C GLU A 36 -16.81 -30.45 -16.91
N CYS A 37 -15.89 -31.35 -16.64
CA CYS A 37 -14.80 -31.67 -17.57
C CYS A 37 -15.32 -32.54 -18.71
N ASN A 38 -15.14 -32.10 -19.96
CA ASN A 38 -15.59 -32.84 -21.12
C ASN A 38 -14.83 -34.17 -21.35
N ASP A 39 -13.61 -34.24 -20.79
CA ASP A 39 -12.75 -35.43 -20.98
C ASP A 39 -12.95 -36.48 -19.88
N CYS A 40 -13.03 -36.11 -18.63
CA CYS A 40 -13.18 -37.07 -17.52
C CYS A 40 -14.54 -37.00 -16.80
N GLN A 41 -15.44 -36.13 -17.22
CA GLN A 41 -16.81 -35.96 -16.72
C GLN A 41 -16.90 -35.65 -15.21
N ARG A 42 -15.79 -35.22 -14.59
CA ARG A 42 -15.77 -34.82 -13.20
C ARG A 42 -16.07 -33.34 -13.06
N ILE A 43 -16.67 -32.95 -11.91
CA ILE A 43 -17.04 -31.59 -11.61
C ILE A 43 -15.88 -30.90 -10.87
N THR A 44 -15.45 -29.76 -11.41
CA THR A 44 -14.54 -28.82 -10.77
C THR A 44 -15.32 -27.63 -10.22
N LYS A 45 -15.16 -27.33 -8.93
CA LYS A 45 -15.91 -26.26 -8.23
C LYS A 45 -14.99 -25.08 -7.95
N LEU A 46 -15.28 -23.93 -8.53
CA LEU A 46 -14.56 -22.69 -8.28
C LEU A 46 -15.38 -21.75 -7.41
N HIS A 47 -15.00 -21.62 -6.17
CA HIS A 47 -15.68 -20.72 -5.26
C HIS A 47 -15.24 -19.26 -5.43
N ASN A 48 -16.19 -18.32 -5.26
CA ASN A 48 -15.95 -16.90 -5.33
C ASN A 48 -14.98 -16.43 -4.24
N SER A 49 -14.20 -15.42 -4.56
CA SER A 49 -13.28 -14.78 -3.64
C SER A 49 -13.97 -13.75 -2.75
N CYS A 50 -13.43 -13.48 -1.55
CA CYS A 50 -13.99 -12.46 -0.66
C CYS A 50 -13.89 -11.05 -1.27
N GLY A 51 -12.88 -10.78 -2.09
CA GLY A 51 -12.64 -9.47 -2.67
C GLY A 51 -12.12 -8.42 -1.66
N ASP A 52 -11.82 -8.80 -0.42
CA ASP A 52 -11.27 -7.87 0.55
C ASP A 52 -9.83 -7.46 0.17
N ARG A 53 -9.52 -6.18 0.39
CA ARG A 53 -8.19 -5.62 0.03
C ARG A 53 -7.05 -6.12 0.89
N HIS A 54 -7.34 -6.69 2.05
CA HIS A 54 -6.36 -7.26 2.96
C HIS A 54 -6.18 -8.76 2.76
N CYS A 55 -7.05 -9.40 1.97
CA CYS A 55 -6.98 -10.82 1.74
C CYS A 55 -5.77 -11.19 0.87
N PRO A 56 -4.84 -12.02 1.35
CA PRO A 56 -3.68 -12.42 0.58
C PRO A 56 -4.06 -13.19 -0.69
N CYS A 57 -5.08 -14.06 -0.62
CA CYS A 57 -5.57 -14.83 -1.77
C CYS A 57 -6.22 -13.97 -2.86
N CYS A 58 -6.80 -12.80 -2.50
CA CYS A 58 -7.50 -11.91 -3.44
C CYS A 58 -6.58 -10.83 -4.03
N SER A 59 -5.33 -10.78 -3.63
CA SER A 59 -4.41 -9.69 -4.01
C SER A 59 -4.01 -9.71 -5.50
N GLY A 60 -4.06 -10.86 -6.17
CA GLY A 60 -3.65 -11.02 -7.57
C GLY A 60 -4.44 -10.15 -8.54
N GLY A 61 -5.77 -10.31 -8.60
CA GLY A 61 -6.63 -9.52 -9.50
C GLY A 61 -6.52 -8.01 -9.26
N LYS A 62 -6.46 -7.59 -8.00
CA LYS A 62 -6.28 -6.16 -7.65
C LYS A 62 -4.93 -5.60 -8.08
N ARG A 63 -3.89 -6.44 -8.12
CA ARG A 63 -2.58 -6.04 -8.68
C ARG A 63 -2.69 -5.79 -10.18
N GLN A 64 -3.41 -6.64 -10.90
CA GLN A 64 -3.62 -6.47 -12.33
C GLN A 64 -4.38 -5.17 -12.64
N ASP A 65 -5.48 -4.89 -11.92
CA ASP A 65 -6.23 -3.65 -12.07
C ASP A 65 -5.40 -2.41 -11.74
N PHE A 66 -4.55 -2.50 -10.72
CA PHE A 66 -3.61 -1.44 -10.39
C PHE A 66 -2.58 -1.25 -11.50
N SER A 67 -2.00 -2.32 -11.99
CA SER A 67 -1.02 -2.30 -13.08
C SER A 67 -1.60 -1.63 -14.32
N LYS A 68 -2.78 -2.04 -14.77
CA LYS A 68 -3.49 -1.44 -15.91
C LYS A 68 -3.76 0.06 -15.73
N ARG A 69 -4.08 0.50 -14.52
CA ARG A 69 -4.27 1.94 -14.24
C ARG A 69 -2.97 2.71 -14.15
N ALA A 70 -1.93 2.13 -13.57
CA ALA A 70 -0.62 2.76 -13.46
C ALA A 70 0.07 2.89 -14.82
N SER A 71 -0.03 1.88 -15.70
CA SER A 71 0.56 1.94 -17.04
C SER A 71 0.02 3.09 -17.87
N LYS A 72 -1.24 3.46 -17.71
CA LYS A 72 -1.84 4.61 -18.39
C LYS A 72 -1.25 5.98 -18.00
N LEU A 73 -0.54 6.06 -16.87
CA LEU A 73 0.12 7.29 -16.41
C LEU A 73 1.54 7.43 -16.97
N LEU A 74 2.14 6.33 -17.40
CA LEU A 74 3.54 6.30 -17.78
C LEU A 74 3.72 6.65 -19.27
N LEU A 75 4.88 7.20 -19.56
CA LEU A 75 5.34 7.55 -20.91
C LEU A 75 6.64 6.82 -21.17
N ASP A 76 6.82 6.31 -22.40
CA ASP A 76 8.08 5.74 -22.84
C ASP A 76 9.15 6.84 -22.97
N GLY A 77 10.41 6.47 -22.74
CA GLY A 77 11.53 7.40 -22.81
C GLY A 77 11.68 8.32 -21.59
N VAL A 78 10.84 8.16 -20.57
CA VAL A 78 10.93 8.90 -19.31
C VAL A 78 11.46 8.00 -18.20
N ASP A 79 12.47 8.44 -17.48
CA ASP A 79 12.98 7.78 -16.29
C ASP A 79 12.02 7.98 -15.12
N TYR A 80 11.89 6.94 -14.26
CA TYR A 80 11.01 6.99 -13.11
C TYR A 80 11.78 6.68 -11.82
N TYR A 81 11.64 7.57 -10.86
CA TYR A 81 12.26 7.44 -9.53
C TYR A 81 11.26 6.88 -8.53
N GLN A 82 11.75 6.03 -7.63
CA GLN A 82 11.00 5.67 -6.44
C GLN A 82 11.47 6.53 -5.27
N VAL A 83 10.55 7.25 -4.65
CA VAL A 83 10.84 8.05 -3.46
C VAL A 83 10.07 7.48 -2.28
N VAL A 84 10.76 7.19 -1.18
CA VAL A 84 10.16 6.64 0.03
C VAL A 84 10.23 7.68 1.15
N PHE A 85 9.10 7.90 1.81
CA PHE A 85 9.00 8.78 2.97
C PHE A 85 8.51 7.98 4.17
N THR A 86 9.30 7.95 5.23
CA THR A 86 9.00 7.18 6.44
C THR A 86 8.73 8.10 7.61
N LEU A 87 7.64 7.81 8.35
CA LEU A 87 7.40 8.48 9.63
C LEU A 87 8.32 7.91 10.71
N PRO A 88 8.81 8.76 11.62
CA PRO A 88 9.55 8.31 12.80
C PRO A 88 8.74 7.35 13.66
N GLU A 89 9.42 6.34 14.22
CA GLU A 89 8.80 5.30 15.05
C GLU A 89 8.05 5.88 16.26
N VAL A 90 8.54 6.96 16.84
CA VAL A 90 7.88 7.67 17.96
C VAL A 90 6.44 8.13 17.62
N LEU A 91 6.07 8.20 16.34
CA LEU A 91 4.72 8.49 15.88
C LEU A 91 3.88 7.23 15.64
N SER A 92 4.41 6.01 15.82
CA SER A 92 3.70 4.77 15.53
C SER A 92 2.44 4.61 16.36
N ALA A 93 2.50 4.88 17.66
CA ALA A 93 1.31 4.86 18.52
C ALA A 93 0.25 5.86 18.08
N LEU A 94 0.66 7.10 17.79
CA LEU A 94 -0.23 8.13 17.28
C LEU A 94 -0.87 7.73 15.95
N ALA A 95 -0.11 7.07 15.07
CA ALA A 95 -0.58 6.60 13.78
C ALA A 95 -1.62 5.46 13.92
N LEU A 96 -1.43 4.54 14.85
CA LEU A 96 -2.39 3.47 15.12
C LEU A 96 -3.71 4.01 15.68
N GLY A 97 -3.67 5.00 16.57
CA GLY A 97 -4.86 5.64 17.13
C GLY A 97 -5.55 6.65 16.19
N ASN A 98 -4.85 7.13 15.12
CA ASN A 98 -5.34 8.18 14.24
C ASN A 98 -5.03 7.87 12.77
N ARG A 99 -5.42 6.67 12.31
CA ARG A 99 -4.97 6.09 11.02
C ARG A 99 -5.26 6.99 9.83
N GLN A 100 -6.43 7.59 9.78
CA GLN A 100 -6.84 8.44 8.66
C GLN A 100 -6.08 9.78 8.67
N GLU A 101 -5.99 10.42 9.81
CA GLU A 101 -5.31 11.70 10.00
C GLU A 101 -3.81 11.58 9.73
N ILE A 102 -3.19 10.51 10.23
CA ILE A 102 -1.75 10.29 10.01
C ILE A 102 -1.44 9.86 8.57
N ALA A 103 -2.29 9.09 7.94
CA ALA A 103 -2.15 8.83 6.50
C ALA A 103 -2.23 10.14 5.69
N GLU A 104 -3.14 11.06 6.06
CA GLU A 104 -3.26 12.37 5.43
C GLU A 104 -2.02 13.25 5.69
N VAL A 105 -1.48 13.24 6.92
CA VAL A 105 -0.20 13.89 7.24
C VAL A 105 0.90 13.38 6.32
N LEU A 106 1.03 12.07 6.20
CA LEU A 106 2.09 11.41 5.44
C LEU A 106 1.99 11.75 3.94
N PHE A 107 0.82 11.52 3.32
CA PHE A 107 0.60 11.81 1.91
C PHE A 107 0.81 13.29 1.57
N THR A 108 0.13 14.18 2.32
CA THR A 108 0.17 15.61 2.03
C THR A 108 1.55 16.20 2.24
N SER A 109 2.28 15.75 3.27
CA SER A 109 3.61 16.29 3.58
C SER A 109 4.66 15.79 2.61
N ALA A 110 4.60 14.52 2.20
CA ALA A 110 5.46 13.94 1.18
C ALA A 110 5.24 14.65 -0.17
N TRP A 111 3.98 14.83 -0.57
CA TRP A 111 3.67 15.55 -1.80
C TRP A 111 4.19 16.99 -1.78
N LYS A 112 3.93 17.74 -0.70
CA LYS A 112 4.40 19.12 -0.57
C LYS A 112 5.92 19.24 -0.60
N ALA A 113 6.61 18.25 0.00
CA ALA A 113 8.06 18.21 -0.03
C ALA A 113 8.57 17.97 -1.46
N MET A 114 8.05 16.95 -2.15
CA MET A 114 8.42 16.66 -3.55
C MET A 114 8.11 17.83 -4.47
N LYS A 115 6.88 18.34 -4.43
CA LYS A 115 6.49 19.48 -5.27
C LYS A 115 7.44 20.65 -5.07
N LYS A 116 7.70 21.04 -3.81
CA LYS A 116 8.59 22.16 -3.51
C LYS A 116 10.01 21.93 -4.04
N THR A 117 10.62 20.78 -3.74
CA THR A 117 12.02 20.53 -4.12
C THR A 117 12.18 20.38 -5.63
N ILE A 118 11.29 19.64 -6.30
CA ILE A 118 11.33 19.45 -7.74
C ILE A 118 11.14 20.80 -8.47
N THR A 119 10.14 21.59 -8.08
CA THR A 119 9.92 22.88 -8.74
C THR A 119 11.05 23.86 -8.50
N GLN A 120 11.71 23.82 -7.34
CA GLN A 120 12.83 24.70 -7.02
C GLN A 120 14.17 24.27 -7.68
N GLU A 121 14.44 22.99 -7.75
CA GLU A 121 15.73 22.47 -8.22
C GLU A 121 15.72 22.15 -9.72
N GLN A 122 14.57 21.69 -10.26
CA GLN A 122 14.46 21.21 -11.64
C GLN A 122 13.58 22.09 -12.55
N GLY A 123 12.65 22.87 -11.99
CA GLY A 123 11.83 23.82 -12.74
C GLY A 123 10.60 23.24 -13.45
N PHE A 124 10.33 21.93 -13.38
CA PHE A 124 9.18 21.32 -14.05
C PHE A 124 7.98 21.09 -13.11
N ASP A 125 6.79 20.92 -13.71
CA ASP A 125 5.55 20.57 -13.00
C ASP A 125 5.55 19.07 -12.65
N PRO A 126 5.63 18.69 -11.37
CA PRO A 126 5.78 17.29 -10.99
C PRO A 126 4.45 16.53 -10.95
N ALA A 127 4.55 15.22 -11.10
CA ALA A 127 3.49 14.26 -10.85
C ALA A 127 3.98 13.15 -9.92
N ALA A 128 3.06 12.50 -9.20
CA ALA A 128 3.40 11.34 -8.38
C ALA A 128 2.22 10.38 -8.21
N LEU A 129 2.51 9.07 -8.25
CA LEU A 129 1.64 8.01 -7.79
C LEU A 129 2.17 7.51 -6.44
N MET A 130 1.37 7.66 -5.38
CA MET A 130 1.81 7.38 -4.02
C MET A 130 1.02 6.23 -3.42
N VAL A 131 1.69 5.31 -2.73
CA VAL A 131 1.06 4.15 -2.06
C VAL A 131 1.51 4.08 -0.61
N LEU A 132 0.53 3.99 0.30
CA LEU A 132 0.73 3.86 1.74
C LEU A 132 1.05 2.42 2.12
N HIS A 133 2.12 2.23 2.89
CA HIS A 133 2.41 1.04 3.65
C HIS A 133 2.48 1.36 5.14
N THR A 134 2.00 0.44 5.97
CA THR A 134 1.98 0.62 7.43
C THR A 134 2.82 -0.41 8.17
N TRP A 135 3.56 -1.26 7.44
CA TRP A 135 4.30 -2.41 7.96
C TRP A 135 5.75 -2.44 7.52
N ASN A 136 6.59 -3.10 8.31
CA ASN A 136 7.91 -3.55 7.90
C ASN A 136 7.91 -5.05 7.53
N GLN A 137 9.09 -5.61 7.26
CA GLN A 137 9.25 -7.03 6.87
C GLN A 137 8.82 -8.02 7.98
N LYS A 138 8.82 -7.58 9.25
CA LYS A 138 8.42 -8.36 10.44
C LYS A 138 6.99 -8.09 10.89
N LEU A 139 6.19 -7.41 10.06
CA LEU A 139 4.81 -7.01 10.34
C LEU A 139 4.66 -6.03 11.53
N GLU A 140 5.70 -5.30 11.85
CA GLU A 140 5.65 -4.24 12.87
C GLU A 140 5.11 -2.95 12.25
N SER A 141 4.56 -2.06 13.10
CA SER A 141 4.04 -0.77 12.66
C SER A 141 5.15 0.11 12.11
N HIS A 142 5.11 0.38 10.80
CA HIS A 142 6.12 1.16 10.09
C HIS A 142 5.45 1.94 8.95
N TRP A 143 5.05 3.16 9.25
CA TRP A 143 4.27 3.99 8.34
C TRP A 143 5.15 4.71 7.32
N HIS A 144 4.96 4.38 6.06
CA HIS A 144 5.71 5.00 4.96
C HIS A 144 4.88 5.05 3.68
N VAL A 145 5.20 5.98 2.81
CA VAL A 145 4.68 6.03 1.44
C VAL A 145 5.80 5.80 0.45
N HIS A 146 5.49 4.99 -0.55
CA HIS A 146 6.26 4.89 -1.78
C HIS A 146 5.63 5.82 -2.81
N ALA A 147 6.44 6.65 -3.42
CA ALA A 147 6.03 7.53 -4.51
C ALA A 147 6.78 7.16 -5.78
N LEU A 148 6.06 6.92 -6.86
CA LEU A 148 6.61 6.90 -8.20
C LEU A 148 6.56 8.31 -8.76
N VAL A 149 7.68 8.80 -9.24
CA VAL A 149 7.85 10.18 -9.71
C VAL A 149 8.58 10.17 -11.07
N PRO A 150 8.03 10.80 -12.13
CA PRO A 150 8.76 10.94 -13.38
C PRO A 150 9.99 11.83 -13.20
N GLY A 151 11.09 11.45 -13.84
CA GLY A 151 12.34 12.21 -13.88
C GLY A 151 12.34 13.35 -14.88
N GLY A 152 11.18 13.95 -15.11
CA GLY A 152 10.97 15.09 -15.97
C GLY A 152 9.51 15.48 -16.04
N GLY A 153 9.24 16.59 -16.70
CA GLY A 153 7.88 17.12 -16.86
C GLY A 153 7.89 18.41 -17.67
N PRO A 154 6.70 18.98 -17.91
CA PRO A 154 6.58 20.28 -18.57
C PRO A 154 7.20 21.39 -17.71
N ASP A 155 8.01 22.24 -18.34
CA ASP A 155 8.54 23.44 -17.72
C ASP A 155 7.39 24.33 -17.22
N LEU A 156 7.61 24.98 -16.06
CA LEU A 156 6.60 25.81 -15.42
C LEU A 156 6.36 27.14 -16.15
N VAL A 157 7.27 27.55 -17.05
CA VAL A 157 7.20 28.85 -17.73
C VAL A 157 6.68 28.69 -19.16
N ASP A 158 7.27 27.78 -19.94
CA ASP A 158 6.96 27.67 -21.37
C ASP A 158 6.35 26.30 -21.76
N GLY A 159 6.27 25.34 -20.82
CA GLY A 159 5.71 24.03 -21.06
C GLY A 159 6.59 23.08 -21.87
N SER A 160 7.82 23.46 -22.21
CA SER A 160 8.77 22.57 -22.85
C SER A 160 9.17 21.42 -21.94
N TRP A 161 9.72 20.33 -22.52
CA TRP A 161 10.14 19.19 -21.69
C TRP A 161 11.44 19.48 -20.93
N VAL A 162 11.42 19.30 -19.63
CA VAL A 162 12.59 19.34 -18.74
C VAL A 162 12.87 17.95 -18.19
N THR A 163 14.07 17.43 -18.43
CA THR A 163 14.56 16.19 -17.80
C THR A 163 15.35 16.55 -16.55
N ALA A 164 15.10 15.83 -15.45
CA ALA A 164 15.81 16.03 -14.19
C ALA A 164 17.32 15.81 -14.36
N LYS A 165 18.12 16.78 -13.90
CA LYS A 165 19.58 16.79 -14.04
C LYS A 165 20.24 16.97 -12.68
N ALA A 166 21.39 16.31 -12.49
CA ALA A 166 22.26 16.58 -11.37
C ALA A 166 22.69 18.07 -11.39
N PRO A 167 22.80 18.71 -10.22
CA PRO A 167 23.32 20.06 -10.15
C PRO A 167 24.76 20.08 -10.69
N ALA A 168 25.09 21.09 -11.48
CA ALA A 168 26.45 21.30 -11.95
C ALA A 168 27.32 21.68 -10.74
N ILE A 169 28.14 20.75 -10.27
CA ILE A 169 29.14 20.99 -9.25
C ILE A 169 30.49 21.11 -9.98
N GLU A 170 31.14 22.24 -9.80
CA GLU A 170 32.42 22.54 -10.44
C GLU A 170 33.47 21.45 -10.05
N GLY A 171 33.99 20.74 -11.06
CA GLY A 171 34.97 19.65 -10.86
C GLY A 171 34.36 18.26 -10.58
N CYS A 172 33.07 18.10 -10.57
CA CYS A 172 32.40 16.80 -10.42
C CYS A 172 31.58 16.47 -11.68
N GLN A 173 32.02 15.46 -12.44
CA GLN A 173 31.23 14.85 -13.50
C GLN A 173 30.47 13.67 -12.87
N ASP A 174 29.28 13.92 -12.29
CA ASP A 174 28.44 12.89 -11.74
C ASP A 174 27.32 12.57 -12.74
N ASP A 175 27.45 11.47 -13.46
CA ASP A 175 26.48 10.99 -14.45
C ASP A 175 25.34 10.17 -13.80
N ARG A 176 25.31 10.08 -12.46
CA ARG A 176 24.26 9.31 -11.78
C ARG A 176 22.89 9.96 -11.94
N PRO A 177 21.83 9.15 -12.16
CA PRO A 177 20.48 9.65 -12.19
C PRO A 177 20.15 10.44 -10.92
N TYR A 178 19.66 11.66 -11.07
CA TYR A 178 19.39 12.60 -9.99
C TYR A 178 18.01 13.23 -10.15
N LEU A 179 17.19 13.17 -9.12
CA LEU A 179 15.88 13.83 -9.09
C LEU A 179 15.93 15.16 -8.32
N VAL A 180 16.34 15.10 -7.06
CA VAL A 180 16.48 16.26 -6.16
C VAL A 180 17.47 15.95 -5.04
N ASP A 181 17.94 16.99 -4.33
CA ASP A 181 18.75 16.81 -3.12
C ASP A 181 17.95 16.10 -2.00
N ALA A 182 18.44 14.92 -1.60
CA ALA A 182 17.78 14.11 -0.59
C ALA A 182 17.71 14.80 0.79
N ILE A 183 18.68 15.64 1.11
CA ILE A 183 18.71 16.37 2.40
C ILE A 183 17.64 17.47 2.40
N SER A 184 17.52 18.23 1.32
CA SER A 184 16.50 19.26 1.13
C SER A 184 15.09 18.68 1.14
N LEU A 185 14.92 17.53 0.46
CA LEU A 185 13.66 16.78 0.43
C LEU A 185 13.26 16.34 1.85
N ARG A 186 14.18 15.72 2.59
CA ARG A 186 13.99 15.23 3.96
C ARG A 186 13.63 16.37 4.92
N ARG A 187 14.36 17.48 4.87
CA ARG A 187 14.08 18.67 5.69
C ARG A 187 12.70 19.26 5.37
N SER A 188 12.32 19.33 4.11
CA SER A 188 11.01 19.82 3.68
C SER A 188 9.89 18.90 4.16
N PHE A 189 10.06 17.57 4.03
CA PHE A 189 9.11 16.57 4.50
C PHE A 189 8.87 16.68 6.01
N ARG A 190 9.94 16.69 6.82
CA ARG A 190 9.87 16.89 8.28
C ARG A 190 9.10 18.16 8.64
N LYS A 191 9.46 19.30 8.02
CA LYS A 191 8.81 20.58 8.27
C LYS A 191 7.30 20.54 8.00
N PHE A 192 6.90 19.97 6.86
CA PHE A 192 5.49 19.92 6.50
C PHE A 192 4.71 18.93 7.37
N ALA A 193 5.29 17.80 7.75
CA ALA A 193 4.66 16.80 8.59
C ALA A 193 4.42 17.35 10.01
N ILE A 194 5.42 17.94 10.64
CA ILE A 194 5.28 18.57 11.96
C ILE A 194 4.24 19.68 11.94
N ALA A 195 4.29 20.56 10.95
CA ALA A 195 3.31 21.64 10.83
C ALA A 195 1.88 21.09 10.60
N HIS A 196 1.73 19.96 9.95
CA HIS A 196 0.42 19.32 9.76
C HIS A 196 -0.07 18.68 11.06
N LEU A 197 0.77 17.96 11.80
CA LEU A 197 0.44 17.38 13.11
C LEU A 197 0.00 18.46 14.10
N GLN A 198 0.73 19.58 14.19
CA GLN A 198 0.37 20.71 15.05
C GLN A 198 -0.99 21.32 14.67
N ARG A 199 -1.30 21.40 13.37
CA ARG A 199 -2.62 21.88 12.91
C ARG A 199 -3.75 20.91 13.28
N LEU A 200 -3.54 19.60 13.17
CA LEU A 200 -4.51 18.59 13.57
C LEU A 200 -4.80 18.70 15.07
N ARG A 201 -3.74 18.83 15.91
CA ARG A 201 -3.89 19.06 17.35
C ARG A 201 -4.72 20.31 17.62
N LYS A 202 -4.31 21.46 17.07
CA LYS A 202 -5.03 22.74 17.28
C LYS A 202 -6.51 22.66 16.89
N ARG A 203 -6.85 21.83 15.91
CA ARG A 203 -8.22 21.62 15.44
C ARG A 203 -8.98 20.53 16.21
N GLY A 204 -8.38 19.93 17.23
CA GLY A 204 -8.99 18.84 18.01
C GLY A 204 -9.31 17.59 17.16
N LYS A 205 -8.54 17.30 16.10
CA LYS A 205 -8.77 16.19 15.19
C LYS A 205 -8.07 14.91 15.60
N LEU A 206 -7.20 14.96 16.62
CA LEU A 206 -6.47 13.79 17.09
C LEU A 206 -7.16 13.15 18.28
N GLN A 207 -7.19 11.81 18.27
CA GLN A 207 -7.66 10.99 19.36
C GLN A 207 -6.48 10.61 20.27
N TYR A 208 -6.72 10.67 21.58
CA TYR A 208 -5.72 10.38 22.60
C TYR A 208 -6.30 9.36 23.59
N GLY A 209 -6.25 8.08 23.24
CA GLY A 209 -6.70 7.03 24.13
C GLY A 209 -5.56 6.07 24.50
N GLY A 210 -5.71 5.28 25.56
CA GLY A 210 -4.71 4.34 26.02
C GLY A 210 -3.35 4.99 26.28
N SER A 211 -2.29 4.45 25.73
CA SER A 211 -0.92 4.98 25.89
C SER A 211 -0.71 6.42 25.36
N LEU A 212 -1.67 6.97 24.62
CA LEU A 212 -1.60 8.33 24.11
C LEU A 212 -2.23 9.37 25.04
N GLU A 213 -2.89 8.96 26.10
CA GLU A 213 -3.67 9.88 26.95
C GLU A 213 -2.81 11.01 27.53
N SER A 214 -1.59 10.72 27.94
CA SER A 214 -0.63 11.72 28.41
C SER A 214 -0.34 12.80 27.34
N ARG A 215 -0.51 12.49 26.05
CA ARG A 215 -0.28 13.43 24.94
C ARG A 215 -1.37 14.50 24.81
N ARG A 216 -2.45 14.41 25.58
CA ARG A 216 -3.43 15.53 25.73
C ARG A 216 -2.81 16.74 26.40
N CYS A 217 -1.86 16.51 27.31
CA CYS A 217 -1.08 17.58 27.94
C CYS A 217 -0.15 18.24 26.94
N ASP A 218 -0.10 19.60 26.96
CA ASP A 218 0.75 20.37 26.04
C ASP A 218 2.23 20.07 26.25
N ILE A 219 2.67 19.90 27.49
CA ILE A 219 4.06 19.60 27.83
C ILE A 219 4.49 18.27 27.18
N GLU A 220 3.69 17.24 27.33
CA GLU A 220 3.99 15.90 26.77
C GLU A 220 3.91 15.88 25.24
N TRP A 221 2.96 16.64 24.68
CA TRP A 221 2.87 16.81 23.24
C TRP A 221 4.11 17.52 22.71
N ASP A 222 4.50 18.65 23.29
CA ASP A 222 5.65 19.43 22.85
C ASP A 222 6.96 18.64 23.01
N ALA A 223 7.08 17.87 24.08
CA ALA A 223 8.20 16.94 24.28
C ALA A 223 8.24 15.88 23.16
N MET A 224 7.09 15.31 22.76
CA MET A 224 7.01 14.37 21.64
C MET A 224 7.40 15.06 20.34
N ILE A 225 6.82 16.22 20.03
CA ILE A 225 7.15 16.98 18.80
C ILE A 225 8.62 17.40 18.78
N GLY A 226 9.18 17.76 19.93
CA GLY A 226 10.62 18.07 20.07
C GLY A 226 11.48 16.86 19.70
N ARG A 227 11.17 15.66 20.19
CA ARG A 227 11.86 14.41 19.80
C ARG A 227 11.69 14.15 18.31
N VAL A 228 10.48 14.25 17.76
CA VAL A 228 10.19 14.11 16.33
C VAL A 228 10.99 15.08 15.49
N GLY A 229 11.12 16.33 15.94
CA GLY A 229 11.90 17.38 15.27
C GLY A 229 13.41 17.20 15.36
N GLY A 230 13.90 16.63 16.47
CA GLY A 230 15.33 16.47 16.77
C GLY A 230 15.96 15.23 16.13
N GLN A 231 15.16 14.24 15.70
CA GLN A 231 15.72 13.03 15.09
C GLN A 231 15.81 13.15 13.57
N GLU A 232 16.63 12.28 12.99
CA GLU A 232 16.70 12.16 11.54
C GLU A 232 15.45 11.47 10.98
N TRP A 233 14.88 12.08 9.92
CA TRP A 233 13.80 11.48 9.15
C TRP A 233 14.36 10.73 7.96
N VAL A 234 13.63 9.72 7.50
CA VAL A 234 14.06 8.95 6.33
C VAL A 234 13.26 9.40 5.11
N SER A 235 13.95 9.90 4.11
CA SER A 235 13.50 9.92 2.72
C SER A 235 14.61 9.30 1.87
N TYR A 236 14.22 8.35 1.06
CA TYR A 236 15.12 7.61 0.19
C TYR A 236 14.67 7.81 -1.26
N ILE A 237 15.61 8.13 -2.12
CA ILE A 237 15.38 8.24 -3.56
C ILE A 237 16.12 7.10 -4.22
N GLU A 238 15.39 6.18 -4.83
CA GLU A 238 15.92 5.10 -5.64
C GLU A 238 15.94 5.56 -7.09
N PRO A 239 17.13 5.57 -7.72
CA PRO A 239 17.26 5.95 -9.10
C PRO A 239 16.55 4.93 -10.03
N PRO A 240 16.25 5.32 -11.28
CA PRO A 240 15.71 4.40 -12.26
C PRO A 240 16.66 3.22 -12.47
N PRO A 241 16.12 2.01 -12.70
CA PRO A 241 16.96 0.86 -13.04
C PRO A 241 17.71 1.11 -14.35
N THR A 242 18.99 0.79 -14.36
CA THR A 242 19.94 1.12 -15.44
C THR A 242 19.65 0.48 -16.81
N GLU A 243 18.76 -0.50 -16.87
CA GLU A 243 18.57 -1.29 -18.10
C GLU A 243 17.28 -1.00 -18.86
N THR A 244 16.38 -0.14 -18.34
CA THR A 244 15.08 -0.03 -19.00
C THR A 244 14.34 1.28 -18.70
N SER A 245 14.40 2.20 -19.63
CA SER A 245 13.48 3.33 -19.77
C SER A 245 12.07 2.92 -20.27
N ARG A 246 11.73 1.64 -20.23
CA ARG A 246 10.40 1.16 -20.66
C ARG A 246 9.40 1.20 -19.52
N ALA A 247 8.28 1.87 -19.74
CA ALA A 247 7.16 1.97 -18.80
C ALA A 247 6.74 0.61 -18.22
N GLU A 248 6.79 -0.45 -19.01
CA GLU A 248 6.44 -1.83 -18.63
C GLU A 248 7.27 -2.37 -17.45
N HIS A 249 8.57 -2.12 -17.45
CA HIS A 249 9.45 -2.58 -16.37
C HIS A 249 9.20 -1.83 -15.08
N VAL A 250 8.90 -0.54 -15.19
CA VAL A 250 8.50 0.29 -14.05
C VAL A 250 7.19 -0.20 -13.45
N VAL A 251 6.18 -0.50 -14.27
CA VAL A 251 4.89 -1.07 -13.82
C VAL A 251 5.10 -2.42 -13.14
N ARG A 252 5.90 -3.31 -13.74
CA ARG A 252 6.20 -4.63 -13.16
C ARG A 252 6.87 -4.52 -11.79
N TYR A 253 7.85 -3.64 -11.67
CA TYR A 253 8.53 -3.35 -10.42
C TYR A 253 7.54 -2.82 -9.37
N LEU A 254 6.75 -1.81 -9.72
CA LEU A 254 5.76 -1.19 -8.85
C LEU A 254 4.68 -2.17 -8.39
N THR A 255 4.17 -2.98 -9.30
CA THR A 255 3.13 -3.97 -9.00
C THR A 255 3.59 -4.96 -7.94
N ARG A 256 4.87 -5.37 -7.97
CA ARG A 256 5.43 -6.27 -6.93
C ARG A 256 5.51 -5.62 -5.56
N TYR A 257 5.88 -4.35 -5.48
CA TYR A 257 6.17 -3.68 -4.20
C TYR A 257 4.99 -2.89 -3.65
N LEU A 258 4.13 -2.32 -4.51
CA LEU A 258 3.14 -1.34 -4.07
C LEU A 258 1.75 -1.92 -3.80
N THR A 259 1.36 -3.04 -4.41
CA THR A 259 -0.02 -3.51 -4.39
C THR A 259 -0.32 -4.60 -3.37
N GLY A 260 0.69 -5.16 -2.72
CA GLY A 260 0.53 -6.24 -1.74
C GLY A 260 -0.13 -5.82 -0.42
N GLY A 261 -0.65 -6.81 0.31
CA GLY A 261 -0.93 -6.70 1.75
C GLY A 261 0.37 -6.76 2.58
N PRO A 262 0.27 -6.78 3.91
CA PRO A 262 1.43 -6.86 4.81
C PRO A 262 2.31 -8.09 4.56
N ILE A 263 1.69 -9.17 4.13
CA ILE A 263 2.36 -10.42 3.76
C ILE A 263 1.64 -11.06 2.56
N SER A 264 2.39 -11.77 1.74
CA SER A 264 1.88 -12.59 0.63
C SER A 264 2.06 -14.07 0.94
N ASP A 265 1.19 -14.92 0.40
CA ASP A 265 1.16 -16.35 0.71
C ASP A 265 2.51 -17.04 0.50
N HIS A 266 3.22 -16.71 -0.58
CA HIS A 266 4.54 -17.28 -0.88
C HIS A 266 5.63 -16.95 0.15
N ARG A 267 5.39 -16.01 1.05
CA ARG A 267 6.29 -15.74 2.18
C ARG A 267 6.02 -16.62 3.39
N ILE A 268 4.84 -17.24 3.48
CA ILE A 268 4.48 -18.14 4.58
C ILE A 268 5.14 -19.50 4.31
N VAL A 269 6.03 -19.92 5.20
CA VAL A 269 6.76 -21.19 5.13
C VAL A 269 5.95 -22.29 5.82
N SER A 270 5.44 -22.00 7.01
CA SER A 270 4.58 -22.91 7.78
C SER A 270 3.64 -22.11 8.68
N ALA A 271 2.48 -22.67 8.96
CA ALA A 271 1.52 -22.11 9.89
C ALA A 271 0.73 -23.25 10.58
N ASP A 272 0.63 -23.17 11.90
CA ASP A 272 -0.19 -24.04 12.71
C ASP A 272 -0.89 -23.25 13.82
N ASP A 273 -1.55 -23.92 14.77
CA ASP A 273 -2.25 -23.30 15.87
C ASP A 273 -1.33 -22.58 16.88
N HIS A 274 -0.04 -22.86 16.85
CA HIS A 274 0.94 -22.36 17.81
C HIS A 274 1.84 -21.30 17.23
N GLU A 275 2.35 -21.54 15.99
CA GLU A 275 3.37 -20.71 15.38
C GLU A 275 3.13 -20.49 13.88
N VAL A 276 3.56 -19.33 13.41
CA VAL A 276 3.62 -18.99 11.98
C VAL A 276 5.06 -18.61 11.65
N THR A 277 5.66 -19.33 10.71
CA THR A 277 7.00 -19.02 10.18
C THR A 277 6.86 -18.43 8.78
N PHE A 278 7.48 -17.28 8.55
CA PHE A 278 7.47 -16.59 7.27
C PHE A 278 8.83 -15.99 6.92
N LEU A 279 9.07 -15.76 5.64
CA LEU A 279 10.31 -15.15 5.17
C LEU A 279 10.29 -13.63 5.40
N ALA A 280 11.29 -13.14 6.12
CA ALA A 280 11.56 -11.72 6.32
C ALA A 280 12.93 -11.36 5.73
N ARG A 281 13.08 -10.15 5.21
CA ARG A 281 14.36 -9.67 4.71
C ARG A 281 15.15 -9.04 5.85
N GLU A 282 16.38 -9.50 6.06
CA GLU A 282 17.34 -8.92 7.00
C GLU A 282 18.50 -8.26 6.25
N GLY A 283 19.08 -7.23 6.84
CA GLY A 283 20.24 -6.51 6.32
C GLY A 283 19.97 -5.03 6.03
N ALA A 284 21.07 -4.28 5.89
CA ALA A 284 21.02 -2.84 5.62
C ALA A 284 20.62 -2.52 4.17
N HIS A 285 20.01 -1.35 3.99
CA HIS A 285 19.55 -0.87 2.67
C HIS A 285 20.66 -0.48 1.70
N VAL A 286 21.89 -0.31 2.17
CA VAL A 286 22.98 0.24 1.38
C VAL A 286 23.97 -0.88 1.04
N GLY A 287 24.03 -1.26 -0.24
CA GLY A 287 25.16 -2.00 -0.83
C GLY A 287 25.25 -3.49 -0.54
N GLY A 288 24.27 -4.12 0.11
CA GLY A 288 24.29 -5.56 0.40
C GLY A 288 23.04 -6.30 -0.06
N GLU A 289 23.19 -7.55 -0.50
CA GLU A 289 22.08 -8.45 -0.75
C GLU A 289 21.29 -8.67 0.54
N ARG A 290 20.00 -8.33 0.50
CA ARG A 290 19.07 -8.65 1.58
C ARG A 290 18.74 -10.12 1.51
N LYS A 291 19.22 -10.90 2.45
CA LYS A 291 18.86 -12.31 2.57
C LYS A 291 17.44 -12.43 3.13
N GLN A 292 16.65 -13.31 2.52
CA GLN A 292 15.40 -13.75 3.13
C GLN A 292 15.73 -14.81 4.19
N VAL A 293 15.32 -14.54 5.43
CA VAL A 293 15.48 -15.46 6.55
C VAL A 293 14.14 -15.85 7.13
N PRO A 294 13.97 -17.09 7.60
CA PRO A 294 12.78 -17.49 8.33
C PRO A 294 12.63 -16.68 9.63
N TYR A 295 11.42 -16.17 9.86
CA TYR A 295 11.06 -15.46 11.08
C TYR A 295 9.79 -16.08 11.64
N THR A 296 9.84 -16.54 12.90
CA THR A 296 8.75 -17.26 13.55
C THR A 296 8.11 -16.39 14.62
N LEU A 297 6.79 -16.33 14.61
CA LEU A 297 5.96 -15.71 15.63
C LEU A 297 4.95 -16.71 16.18
N LYS A 298 4.57 -16.56 17.46
CA LYS A 298 3.38 -17.23 17.98
C LYS A 298 2.16 -16.82 17.16
N THR A 299 1.26 -17.76 16.86
CA THR A 299 0.08 -17.49 16.00
C THR A 299 -0.75 -16.29 16.46
N PRO A 300 -1.04 -16.09 17.77
CA PRO A 300 -1.76 -14.90 18.23
C PRO A 300 -1.00 -13.59 17.93
N GLU A 301 0.32 -13.59 18.10
CA GLU A 301 1.16 -12.41 17.84
C GLU A 301 1.24 -12.09 16.34
N PHE A 302 1.36 -13.12 15.48
CA PHE A 302 1.30 -12.95 14.04
C PHE A 302 -0.02 -12.29 13.62
N VAL A 303 -1.16 -12.82 14.10
CA VAL A 303 -2.49 -12.28 13.78
C VAL A 303 -2.63 -10.85 14.32
N ARG A 304 -2.18 -10.59 15.54
CA ARG A 304 -2.18 -9.25 16.13
C ARG A 304 -1.43 -8.26 15.24
N ARG A 305 -0.18 -8.57 14.88
CA ARG A 305 0.62 -7.70 14.00
C ARG A 305 -0.05 -7.50 12.66
N TRP A 306 -0.55 -8.56 12.06
CA TRP A 306 -1.25 -8.46 10.79
C TRP A 306 -2.49 -7.55 10.87
N CYS A 307 -3.29 -7.65 11.95
CA CYS A 307 -4.46 -6.83 12.20
C CYS A 307 -4.15 -5.33 12.35
N LEU A 308 -2.94 -4.96 12.82
CA LEU A 308 -2.52 -3.55 12.89
C LEU A 308 -2.54 -2.86 11.52
N HIS A 309 -2.49 -3.62 10.44
CA HIS A 309 -2.40 -3.10 9.07
C HIS A 309 -3.74 -3.08 8.34
N ILE A 310 -4.82 -3.47 9.01
CA ILE A 310 -6.17 -3.32 8.49
C ILE A 310 -6.53 -1.83 8.57
N LEU A 311 -6.67 -1.20 7.41
CA LEU A 311 -6.97 0.22 7.30
C LEU A 311 -8.48 0.46 7.30
N PRO A 312 -8.97 1.61 7.80
CA PRO A 312 -10.37 2.01 7.71
C PRO A 312 -10.90 1.91 6.27
N GLU A 313 -12.14 1.49 6.08
CA GLU A 313 -12.72 1.23 4.75
C GLU A 313 -12.60 2.41 3.78
N GLN A 314 -12.80 3.62 4.27
CA GLN A 314 -12.76 4.86 3.47
C GLN A 314 -11.35 5.38 3.20
N LEU A 315 -10.32 4.80 3.83
CA LEU A 315 -8.95 5.24 3.62
C LEU A 315 -8.41 4.72 2.30
N THR A 316 -8.17 5.61 1.36
CA THR A 316 -7.56 5.29 0.07
C THR A 316 -6.06 5.09 0.24
N LYS A 317 -5.60 3.85 -0.04
CA LYS A 317 -4.20 3.45 0.08
C LYS A 317 -3.31 4.03 -1.03
N THR A 318 -3.88 4.26 -2.22
CA THR A 318 -3.16 4.73 -3.41
C THR A 318 -3.72 6.07 -3.84
N ARG A 319 -2.85 7.06 -4.09
CA ARG A 319 -3.25 8.41 -4.50
C ARG A 319 -2.36 8.95 -5.60
N CYS A 320 -2.97 9.62 -6.58
CA CYS A 320 -2.28 10.36 -7.62
C CYS A 320 -2.24 11.85 -7.27
N TRP A 321 -1.10 12.50 -7.53
CA TRP A 321 -0.84 13.89 -7.17
C TRP A 321 -0.24 14.68 -8.35
N GLY A 322 -0.40 16.00 -8.30
CA GLY A 322 0.15 16.91 -9.31
C GLY A 322 -0.43 16.69 -10.69
N GLY A 323 0.42 16.51 -11.68
CA GLY A 323 0.01 16.21 -13.05
C GLY A 323 -0.87 14.97 -13.16
N TRP A 324 -0.64 13.96 -12.30
CA TRP A 324 -1.43 12.72 -12.32
C TRP A 324 -2.68 12.74 -11.44
N SER A 325 -3.06 13.89 -10.87
CA SER A 325 -4.35 13.98 -10.15
C SER A 325 -5.51 13.70 -11.10
N ASN A 326 -6.62 13.14 -10.56
CA ASN A 326 -7.76 12.70 -11.38
C ASN A 326 -8.31 13.78 -12.32
N THR A 327 -8.23 15.05 -11.94
CA THR A 327 -8.72 16.19 -12.75
C THR A 327 -7.75 16.67 -13.81
N ARG A 328 -6.46 16.27 -13.72
CA ARG A 328 -5.40 16.77 -14.60
C ARG A 328 -4.72 15.68 -15.44
N ALA A 329 -4.86 14.42 -15.07
CA ALA A 329 -4.04 13.33 -15.60
C ALA A 329 -4.04 13.24 -17.12
N GLU A 330 -5.19 13.37 -17.76
CA GLU A 330 -5.33 13.30 -19.21
C GLU A 330 -4.66 14.50 -19.89
N ALA A 331 -4.99 15.72 -19.47
CA ALA A 331 -4.40 16.95 -20.01
C ALA A 331 -2.89 17.01 -19.77
N TYR A 332 -2.42 16.58 -18.59
CA TYR A 332 -1.01 16.56 -18.26
C TYR A 332 -0.25 15.53 -19.12
N ARG A 333 -0.81 14.33 -19.33
CA ARG A 333 -0.21 13.31 -20.19
C ARG A 333 -0.06 13.81 -21.62
N GLU A 334 -1.08 14.48 -22.14
CA GLU A 334 -1.03 15.05 -23.49
C GLU A 334 0.02 16.17 -23.58
N GLN A 335 0.07 17.05 -22.60
CA GLN A 335 1.09 18.10 -22.52
C GLN A 335 2.51 17.50 -22.48
N CYS A 336 2.73 16.46 -21.67
CA CYS A 336 4.01 15.75 -21.61
C CYS A 336 4.39 15.13 -22.96
N ARG A 337 3.43 14.49 -23.66
CA ARG A 337 3.66 13.88 -24.97
C ARG A 337 4.11 14.93 -25.98
N GLN A 338 3.37 16.03 -26.09
CA GLN A 338 3.71 17.12 -27.01
C GLN A 338 5.08 17.73 -26.71
N ALA A 339 5.38 17.92 -25.42
CA ALA A 339 6.67 18.46 -24.99
C ALA A 339 7.83 17.50 -25.33
N LEU A 340 7.65 16.19 -25.15
CA LEU A 340 8.63 15.16 -25.49
C LEU A 340 8.88 15.07 -27.00
N GLU A 341 7.83 15.09 -27.82
CA GLU A 341 7.93 15.10 -29.28
C GLU A 341 8.67 16.35 -29.81
N THR A 342 8.33 17.50 -29.25
CA THR A 342 8.96 18.78 -29.62
C THR A 342 10.44 18.81 -29.23
N SER A 343 10.81 18.17 -28.11
CA SER A 343 12.21 18.09 -27.66
C SER A 343 13.08 17.14 -28.49
N GLY A 344 12.48 16.29 -29.34
CA GLY A 344 13.18 15.27 -30.12
C GLY A 344 13.70 14.08 -29.30
N LEU A 345 13.34 13.98 -28.03
CA LEU A 345 13.71 12.86 -27.15
C LEU A 345 12.97 11.57 -27.52
N VAL A 346 11.78 11.69 -28.09
CA VAL A 346 10.97 10.58 -28.59
C VAL A 346 10.50 10.89 -29.99
N ARG A 347 10.60 9.92 -30.92
CA ARG A 347 10.13 10.12 -32.29
C ARG A 347 8.61 10.08 -32.35
N SER A 348 8.02 10.94 -33.13
CA SER A 348 6.57 10.94 -33.39
C SER A 348 6.12 9.56 -33.88
N GLY A 349 5.20 8.92 -33.19
CA GLY A 349 4.70 7.55 -33.48
C GLY A 349 5.38 6.41 -32.71
N GLU A 350 6.46 6.66 -31.96
CA GLU A 350 7.05 5.66 -31.05
C GLU A 350 6.37 5.63 -29.66
N LEU A 351 5.63 6.68 -29.33
CA LEU A 351 4.79 6.69 -28.12
C LEU A 351 3.59 5.76 -28.36
N ARG A 352 3.63 4.59 -27.79
CA ARG A 352 2.47 3.67 -27.81
C ARG A 352 1.27 4.35 -27.15
N GLU A 353 0.13 4.35 -27.83
CA GLU A 353 -1.10 4.96 -27.30
C GLU A 353 -1.59 4.27 -26.02
N ASP A 354 -1.34 2.96 -25.89
CA ASP A 354 -1.57 2.19 -24.66
C ASP A 354 -0.51 1.08 -24.56
N VAL A 355 0.21 1.05 -23.44
CA VAL A 355 1.03 -0.11 -23.07
C VAL A 355 0.05 -1.25 -22.78
N GLU A 356 -0.01 -2.25 -23.65
CA GLU A 356 -0.84 -3.42 -23.41
C GLU A 356 -0.38 -4.06 -22.09
N ALA A 357 -1.20 -3.90 -21.06
CA ALA A 357 -0.88 -4.33 -19.69
C ALA A 357 -0.66 -5.87 -19.58
N GLU A 358 -1.01 -6.61 -20.61
CA GLU A 358 -0.83 -8.07 -20.69
C GLU A 358 0.63 -8.48 -20.90
N GLU A 359 1.42 -7.71 -21.65
CA GLU A 359 2.85 -7.96 -21.83
C GLU A 359 3.70 -7.47 -20.65
N ALA A 360 3.25 -6.39 -19.97
CA ALA A 360 3.98 -5.82 -18.83
C ALA A 360 3.89 -6.68 -17.57
N ILE A 361 2.85 -7.47 -17.45
CA ILE A 361 2.71 -8.49 -16.41
C ILE A 361 3.28 -9.77 -17.02
N GLY A 362 4.60 -9.96 -16.92
CA GLY A 362 5.13 -11.31 -17.09
C GLY A 362 4.26 -12.20 -16.26
N VAL A 363 3.52 -13.08 -16.92
CA VAL A 363 2.50 -13.95 -16.36
C VAL A 363 2.92 -14.39 -14.98
N CYS A 364 2.33 -13.76 -13.95
CA CYS A 364 2.22 -14.43 -12.69
C CYS A 364 1.34 -15.62 -13.04
N GLU A 365 1.92 -16.80 -13.11
CA GLU A 365 1.34 -18.08 -13.55
C GLU A 365 0.04 -18.49 -12.82
N SER A 366 -0.79 -17.56 -12.44
CA SER A 366 -2.08 -17.78 -11.79
C SER A 366 -3.28 -17.18 -12.54
N ALA A 367 -3.12 -16.77 -13.81
CA ALA A 367 -4.15 -17.05 -14.79
C ALA A 367 -3.85 -18.45 -15.33
N SER A 368 -3.82 -19.45 -14.44
CA SER A 368 -3.95 -20.84 -14.84
C SER A 368 -5.21 -20.88 -15.70
N SER A 369 -5.04 -21.18 -16.99
CA SER A 369 -6.13 -21.63 -17.84
C SER A 369 -6.98 -22.55 -16.97
N LEU A 370 -8.28 -22.26 -16.93
CA LEU A 370 -9.20 -23.04 -16.13
C LEU A 370 -9.06 -24.49 -16.56
N SER A 371 -8.42 -25.30 -15.72
CA SER A 371 -8.17 -26.69 -16.01
C SER A 371 -8.85 -27.59 -14.99
N CYS A 372 -9.22 -28.77 -15.42
CA CYS A 372 -9.80 -29.79 -14.57
C CYS A 372 -8.80 -30.21 -13.48
N GLU A 373 -9.20 -30.12 -12.22
CA GLU A 373 -8.37 -30.52 -11.07
C GLU A 373 -8.01 -32.02 -11.07
N HIS A 374 -8.73 -32.84 -11.86
CA HIS A 374 -8.56 -34.28 -11.87
C HIS A 374 -7.69 -34.82 -13.03
N CYS A 375 -7.83 -34.21 -14.24
CA CYS A 375 -7.11 -34.71 -15.42
C CYS A 375 -6.28 -33.62 -16.13
N GLY A 376 -6.34 -32.35 -15.65
CA GLY A 376 -5.59 -31.24 -16.23
C GLY A 376 -6.16 -30.68 -17.54
N SER A 377 -7.26 -31.24 -18.07
CA SER A 377 -7.89 -30.78 -19.31
C SER A 377 -8.43 -29.36 -19.17
N GLU A 378 -8.26 -28.52 -20.20
CA GLU A 378 -8.82 -27.18 -20.30
C GLU A 378 -10.25 -27.18 -20.91
N SER A 379 -10.74 -28.33 -21.36
CA SER A 379 -12.07 -28.50 -21.94
C SER A 379 -13.11 -28.63 -20.84
N LEU A 380 -13.62 -27.49 -20.38
CA LEU A 380 -14.59 -27.39 -19.29
C LEU A 380 -15.87 -26.73 -19.76
N THR A 381 -17.02 -27.29 -19.38
CA THR A 381 -18.35 -26.72 -19.64
C THR A 381 -18.92 -26.19 -18.33
N LEU A 382 -19.36 -24.91 -18.30
CA LEU A 382 -20.04 -24.32 -17.16
C LEU A 382 -21.42 -24.99 -17.02
N ILE A 383 -21.68 -25.65 -15.87
CA ILE A 383 -22.97 -26.29 -15.57
C ILE A 383 -23.85 -25.39 -14.69
N GLU A 384 -23.26 -24.71 -13.73
CA GLU A 384 -24.03 -23.93 -12.77
C GLU A 384 -23.22 -22.74 -12.24
N GLU A 385 -23.90 -21.62 -12.03
CA GLU A 385 -23.33 -20.41 -11.44
C GLU A 385 -24.16 -19.97 -10.23
N PHE A 386 -23.50 -19.84 -9.09
CA PHE A 386 -24.08 -19.32 -7.84
C PHE A 386 -23.56 -17.93 -7.59
N ALA A 387 -24.46 -16.97 -7.57
CA ALA A 387 -24.12 -15.59 -7.26
C ALA A 387 -23.53 -15.46 -5.87
N LYS A 388 -22.56 -14.56 -5.71
CA LYS A 388 -22.03 -14.22 -4.40
C LYS A 388 -23.07 -13.45 -3.59
N PRO A 389 -23.46 -13.95 -2.40
CA PRO A 389 -24.37 -13.20 -1.52
C PRO A 389 -23.74 -11.88 -1.05
N SER A 390 -24.59 -10.92 -0.66
CA SER A 390 -24.12 -9.66 -0.09
C SER A 390 -23.43 -9.88 1.26
N TRP A 391 -22.46 -9.05 1.62
CA TRP A 391 -21.83 -9.12 2.93
C TRP A 391 -22.78 -8.83 4.07
N GLU A 392 -23.79 -8.00 3.83
CA GLU A 392 -24.86 -7.73 4.80
C GLU A 392 -25.63 -8.99 5.15
N LEU A 393 -25.98 -9.81 4.14
CA LEU A 393 -26.64 -11.10 4.36
C LEU A 393 -25.72 -12.11 5.05
N LEU A 394 -24.47 -12.24 4.58
CA LEU A 394 -23.51 -13.23 5.10
C LEU A 394 -23.08 -12.97 6.54
N LEU A 395 -22.99 -11.70 6.93
CA LEU A 395 -22.55 -11.29 8.26
C LEU A 395 -23.70 -10.79 9.14
N SER A 396 -24.96 -10.97 8.74
CA SER A 396 -26.13 -10.65 9.56
C SER A 396 -26.26 -11.60 10.75
N ARG A 397 -26.90 -11.12 11.81
CA ARG A 397 -27.22 -11.96 12.98
C ARG A 397 -28.09 -13.15 12.55
N GLY A 398 -27.72 -14.33 12.98
CA GLY A 398 -28.43 -15.57 12.67
C GLY A 398 -28.17 -16.14 11.26
N SER A 399 -27.26 -15.56 10.49
CA SER A 399 -26.80 -16.15 9.23
C SER A 399 -26.00 -17.43 9.53
N GLU A 400 -26.40 -18.54 8.92
CA GLU A 400 -25.64 -19.80 9.01
C GLU A 400 -24.21 -19.70 8.48
N CYS A 401 -23.97 -18.72 7.61
CA CYS A 401 -22.66 -18.46 7.02
C CYS A 401 -21.81 -17.52 7.86
N SER A 402 -22.38 -16.83 8.85
CA SER A 402 -21.61 -15.93 9.71
C SER A 402 -20.78 -16.75 10.70
N PRO A 403 -19.47 -16.48 10.82
CA PRO A 403 -18.66 -17.14 11.84
C PRO A 403 -19.28 -16.91 13.22
N PRO A 404 -19.43 -17.96 14.08
CA PRO A 404 -20.09 -17.83 15.38
C PRO A 404 -19.52 -16.71 16.26
N TRP A 405 -18.19 -16.56 16.28
CA TRP A 405 -17.51 -15.52 17.02
C TRP A 405 -17.82 -14.09 16.53
N TYR A 406 -18.20 -13.92 15.25
CA TYR A 406 -18.58 -12.63 14.70
C TYR A 406 -19.99 -12.22 15.13
N ALA A 407 -20.94 -13.16 15.10
CA ALA A 407 -22.30 -12.90 15.57
C ALA A 407 -22.34 -12.51 17.06
N GLU A 408 -21.57 -13.21 17.89
CA GLU A 408 -21.45 -12.94 19.33
C GLU A 408 -20.77 -11.58 19.62
N SER A 409 -19.84 -11.13 18.76
CA SER A 409 -19.16 -9.85 18.97
C SER A 409 -20.08 -8.66 18.75
N GLN A 410 -21.05 -8.77 17.84
CA GLN A 410 -22.02 -7.70 17.58
C GLN A 410 -22.97 -7.42 18.76
N GLU A 411 -23.23 -8.41 19.61
CA GLU A 411 -24.08 -8.22 20.80
C GLU A 411 -23.41 -7.36 21.87
N LEU A 412 -22.07 -7.35 21.91
CA LEU A 412 -21.30 -6.59 22.91
C LEU A 412 -21.05 -5.14 22.48
N ASP A 413 -21.04 -4.87 21.17
CA ASP A 413 -20.67 -3.55 20.63
C ASP A 413 -21.79 -2.51 20.71
N ASP A 414 -23.06 -2.93 20.79
CA ASP A 414 -24.21 -2.01 20.97
C ASP A 414 -24.22 -1.33 22.34
N ILE A 415 -23.43 -1.83 23.31
CA ILE A 415 -23.44 -1.37 24.69
C ILE A 415 -22.17 -0.62 25.12
N ARG A 416 -21.01 -0.81 24.49
CA ARG A 416 -19.72 -0.40 25.07
C ARG A 416 -18.73 0.33 24.14
N PHE A 417 -19.05 0.56 22.88
CA PHE A 417 -18.05 0.96 21.89
C PHE A 417 -17.42 2.36 22.14
N TRP A 418 -18.10 3.25 22.82
CA TRP A 418 -17.62 4.63 23.01
C TRP A 418 -16.91 4.88 24.36
N ASP A 419 -17.18 4.09 25.39
CA ASP A 419 -16.66 4.35 26.73
C ASP A 419 -15.45 3.50 27.16
N GLY A 420 -15.07 2.46 26.41
CA GLY A 420 -14.08 1.49 26.86
C GLY A 420 -13.01 1.04 25.87
N ALA A 421 -13.09 1.41 24.59
CA ALA A 421 -12.25 0.83 23.52
C ALA A 421 -10.74 1.18 23.60
N MET A 422 -10.33 1.95 24.60
CA MET A 422 -8.95 2.37 24.83
C MET A 422 -8.54 2.08 26.29
N GLY A 423 -9.12 1.06 26.90
CA GLY A 423 -8.74 0.61 28.23
C GLY A 423 -7.34 0.03 28.32
N GLU A 424 -6.87 -0.09 29.52
CA GLU A 424 -5.52 -0.35 30.04
C GLU A 424 -4.63 -1.39 29.30
N GLY A 425 -5.18 -2.22 28.42
CA GLY A 425 -4.43 -3.23 27.66
C GLY A 425 -3.49 -2.71 26.58
N PHE A 426 -3.54 -1.42 26.23
CA PHE A 426 -2.65 -0.84 25.22
C PHE A 426 -1.27 -0.46 25.76
N SER A 427 -1.11 -0.30 27.09
CA SER A 427 0.16 0.07 27.71
C SER A 427 1.15 -1.09 27.80
N GLU A 428 0.68 -2.33 27.92
CA GLU A 428 1.56 -3.53 27.99
C GLU A 428 2.22 -3.91 26.65
N TRP A 429 1.83 -3.26 25.55
CA TRP A 429 2.27 -3.63 24.20
C TRP A 429 3.46 -2.82 23.67
N TYR A 430 3.95 -1.84 24.43
CA TYR A 430 5.01 -0.93 24.01
C TYR A 430 6.31 -1.00 24.84
N GLU A 431 6.42 -1.94 25.77
CA GLU A 431 7.64 -2.15 26.58
C GLU A 431 8.65 -3.13 25.97
N TRP A 432 8.63 -3.34 24.64
CA TRP A 432 9.65 -4.12 23.94
C TRP A 432 10.13 -3.42 22.67
#